data_5f1ec8d471ad51dac704377c4700f16f
#
_entry.id   5f1ec8d471ad51dac704377c4700f16f
#
_cell.length_a   1.000
_cell.length_b   1.000
_cell.length_c   1.000
_cell.angle_alpha   90.00
_cell.angle_beta   90.00
_cell.angle_gamma   90.00
#
_symmetry.space_group_name_H-M   'P 1'
#
loop_
_entity.id
_entity.type
_entity.pdbx_description
1 polymer ?
#
loop_
_entity_poly.entity_id
_entity_poly.type
_entity_poly.pdbx_seq_one_letter_code
_entity_poly.pdbx_strand_id
1 'polypeptide(L)'
;MERVGGVGMGKQWRRYGWLGLLASVLVTGCDEAPSANRHEDTCAEPMSLRVEVMSSDGAYIQGASVTATNLESNVSITGVTDDRGVTTAINETLAPSPIRVVATAGSHVTLAERVEWACDECHCTPVPDTVTLKLQD
;
A
#
# COMPACT_ATOMS: atom_id res chain seq x y z
N MET A 1 58.72 0.72 -39.56
CA MET A 1 57.42 0.83 -40.20
C MET A 1 56.25 0.65 -39.27
N GLU A 2 56.30 -0.31 -38.43
CA GLU A 2 55.15 -0.61 -37.53
C GLU A 2 54.92 0.39 -36.42
N ARG A 3 55.93 1.08 -35.99
CA ARG A 3 55.86 2.07 -34.92
C ARG A 3 55.11 3.35 -35.29
N VAL A 4 55.12 3.71 -36.55
CA VAL A 4 54.52 4.96 -37.02
C VAL A 4 53.00 4.85 -37.14
N GLY A 5 52.49 3.71 -37.51
CA GLY A 5 51.08 3.50 -37.66
C GLY A 5 50.28 3.51 -36.34
N GLY A 6 50.89 2.97 -35.29
CA GLY A 6 50.22 2.87 -33.98
C GLY A 6 50.03 4.21 -33.27
N VAL A 7 50.99 5.11 -33.44
CA VAL A 7 50.94 6.41 -32.76
C VAL A 7 49.87 7.33 -33.35
N GLY A 8 49.67 7.23 -34.64
CA GLY A 8 48.67 8.07 -35.31
C GLY A 8 47.23 7.72 -34.95
N MET A 9 46.94 6.47 -34.81
CA MET A 9 45.61 5.99 -34.45
C MET A 9 45.23 6.36 -33.00
N GLY A 10 46.17 6.33 -32.10
CA GLY A 10 45.87 6.64 -30.70
C GLY A 10 45.40 8.08 -30.45
N LYS A 11 45.95 9.00 -31.24
CA LYS A 11 45.56 10.43 -31.10
C LYS A 11 44.16 10.72 -31.65
N GLN A 12 43.75 10.02 -32.67
CA GLN A 12 42.41 10.24 -33.25
C GLN A 12 41.31 9.67 -32.35
N TRP A 13 41.56 8.54 -31.70
CA TRP A 13 40.59 7.93 -30.85
C TRP A 13 40.25 8.78 -29.60
N ARG A 14 41.21 9.50 -29.09
CA ARG A 14 41.00 10.38 -27.95
C ARG A 14 40.04 11.52 -28.26
N ARG A 15 40.08 12.03 -29.50
CA ARG A 15 39.22 13.13 -29.88
C ARG A 15 37.76 12.73 -30.02
N TYR A 16 37.51 11.56 -30.55
CA TYR A 16 36.16 11.07 -30.74
C TYR A 16 35.51 10.65 -29.41
N GLY A 17 36.27 10.08 -28.53
CA GLY A 17 35.77 9.68 -27.22
C GLY A 17 35.29 10.87 -26.38
N TRP A 18 35.95 11.99 -26.55
CA TRP A 18 35.61 13.19 -25.78
C TRP A 18 34.30 13.84 -26.27
N LEU A 19 34.08 13.83 -27.56
CA LEU A 19 32.84 14.32 -28.16
C LEU A 19 31.64 13.45 -27.79
N GLY A 20 31.86 12.15 -27.70
CA GLY A 20 30.80 11.23 -27.28
C GLY A 20 30.35 11.43 -25.84
N LEU A 21 31.28 11.77 -24.96
CA LEU A 21 31.00 12.03 -23.55
C LEU A 21 30.16 13.30 -23.35
N LEU A 22 30.45 14.34 -24.12
CA LEU A 22 29.69 15.59 -24.04
C LEU A 22 28.25 15.43 -24.50
N ALA A 23 28.02 14.61 -25.50
CA ALA A 23 26.67 14.35 -25.99
C ALA A 23 25.81 13.56 -25.00
N SER A 24 26.42 12.62 -24.28
CA SER A 24 25.68 11.80 -23.30
C SER A 24 25.28 12.61 -22.05
N VAL A 25 26.04 13.61 -21.67
CA VAL A 25 25.70 14.45 -20.53
C VAL A 25 24.45 15.30 -20.77
N LEU A 26 24.24 15.72 -22.01
CA LEU A 26 23.06 16.54 -22.35
C LEU A 26 21.75 15.74 -22.33
N VAL A 27 21.81 14.44 -22.58
CA VAL A 27 20.62 13.60 -22.60
C VAL A 27 20.14 13.24 -21.19
N THR A 28 21.04 13.21 -20.22
CA THR A 28 20.67 12.87 -18.83
C THR A 28 20.01 14.03 -18.08
N GLY A 29 19.95 15.19 -18.67
CA GLY A 29 19.28 16.35 -18.08
C GLY A 29 17.77 16.35 -18.26
N CYS A 30 17.15 15.29 -18.71
CA CYS A 30 15.70 15.18 -18.77
C CYS A 30 15.12 15.03 -17.36
N ASP A 31 14.82 16.16 -16.76
CA ASP A 31 14.18 16.23 -15.44
C ASP A 31 12.68 15.90 -15.51
N GLU A 32 12.24 15.30 -16.59
CA GLU A 32 10.84 14.94 -16.75
C GLU A 32 10.39 13.78 -15.85
N ALA A 33 11.31 12.95 -15.42
CA ALA A 33 11.02 11.83 -14.53
C ALA A 33 10.37 12.23 -13.19
N PRO A 34 10.78 13.32 -12.51
CA PRO A 34 10.15 13.72 -11.25
C PRO A 34 8.71 14.20 -11.40
N SER A 35 8.34 14.79 -12.52
CA SER A 35 6.98 15.29 -12.71
C SER A 35 5.96 14.21 -13.04
N ALA A 36 6.38 13.11 -13.65
CA ALA A 36 5.51 11.95 -13.92
C ALA A 36 5.14 11.19 -12.64
N ASN A 37 6.03 11.14 -11.67
CA ASN A 37 5.82 10.42 -10.42
C ASN A 37 4.81 11.09 -9.47
N ARG A 38 4.52 12.35 -9.64
CA ARG A 38 3.56 13.08 -8.80
C ARG A 38 2.12 12.63 -8.98
N HIS A 39 1.77 12.12 -10.14
CA HIS A 39 0.41 11.63 -10.39
C HIS A 39 0.16 10.26 -9.78
N GLU A 40 1.18 9.44 -9.64
CA GLU A 40 1.06 8.13 -9.03
C GLU A 40 0.93 8.20 -7.50
N ASP A 41 1.52 9.22 -6.87
CA ASP A 41 1.55 9.38 -5.43
C ASP A 41 0.16 9.63 -4.81
N THR A 42 -0.78 10.20 -5.55
CA THR A 42 -2.13 10.49 -5.03
C THR A 42 -2.97 9.25 -4.80
N CYS A 43 -2.65 8.13 -5.46
CA CYS A 43 -3.35 6.86 -5.31
C CYS A 43 -2.50 5.81 -4.58
N ALA A 44 -1.39 6.21 -3.94
CA ALA A 44 -0.40 5.28 -3.41
C ALA A 44 -0.78 4.65 -2.08
N GLU A 45 -1.50 5.35 -1.21
CA GLU A 45 -1.84 4.85 0.11
C GLU A 45 -3.22 4.19 0.11
N PRO A 46 -3.31 2.90 0.48
CA PRO A 46 -4.59 2.22 0.53
C PRO A 46 -5.46 2.76 1.66
N MET A 47 -6.76 2.82 1.40
CA MET A 47 -7.75 3.18 2.40
C MET A 47 -7.97 2.02 3.37
N SER A 48 -8.03 2.33 4.65
CA SER A 48 -8.19 1.35 5.72
C SER A 48 -9.50 1.55 6.47
N LEU A 49 -10.07 0.42 6.89
CA LEU A 49 -11.20 0.39 7.82
C LEU A 49 -10.65 0.47 9.24
N ARG A 50 -11.21 1.36 10.04
CA ARG A 50 -10.93 1.42 11.48
C ARG A 50 -11.87 0.48 12.21
N VAL A 51 -11.34 -0.48 12.95
CA VAL A 51 -12.13 -1.41 13.76
C VAL A 51 -11.78 -1.24 15.22
N GLU A 52 -12.76 -1.01 16.05
CA GLU A 52 -12.65 -0.90 17.49
C GLU A 52 -13.30 -2.12 18.13
N VAL A 53 -12.64 -2.74 19.10
CA VAL A 53 -13.17 -3.91 19.80
C VAL A 53 -13.34 -3.58 21.29
N MET A 54 -14.53 -3.85 21.79
CA MET A 54 -14.91 -3.63 23.17
C MET A 54 -15.40 -4.91 23.83
N SER A 55 -15.24 -5.00 25.14
CA SER A 55 -15.93 -6.01 25.96
C SER A 55 -17.41 -5.70 26.06
N SER A 56 -18.16 -6.63 26.62
CA SER A 56 -19.61 -6.46 26.86
C SER A 56 -19.92 -5.27 27.77
N ASP A 57 -19.02 -4.90 28.67
CA ASP A 57 -19.16 -3.77 29.59
C ASP A 57 -18.59 -2.44 29.02
N GLY A 58 -18.08 -2.43 27.79
CA GLY A 58 -17.64 -1.23 27.09
C GLY A 58 -16.17 -0.88 27.26
N ALA A 59 -15.34 -1.76 27.80
CA ALA A 59 -13.89 -1.55 27.87
C ALA A 59 -13.22 -1.94 26.56
N TYR A 60 -12.24 -1.15 26.11
CA TYR A 60 -11.46 -1.47 24.91
C TYR A 60 -10.58 -2.70 25.14
N ILE A 61 -10.48 -3.55 24.14
CA ILE A 61 -9.77 -4.83 24.22
C ILE A 61 -8.52 -4.81 23.36
N GLN A 62 -7.36 -4.87 24.01
CA GLN A 62 -6.07 -5.06 23.35
C GLN A 62 -5.89 -6.55 23.01
N GLY A 63 -5.29 -6.82 21.84
CA GLY A 63 -4.95 -8.17 21.44
C GLY A 63 -6.12 -8.98 20.87
N ALA A 64 -7.26 -8.34 20.59
CA ALA A 64 -8.35 -9.02 19.89
C ALA A 64 -7.99 -9.26 18.43
N SER A 65 -8.32 -10.43 17.91
CA SER A 65 -8.12 -10.79 16.52
C SER A 65 -9.35 -10.36 15.72
N VAL A 66 -9.16 -9.48 14.75
CA VAL A 66 -10.22 -8.97 13.87
C VAL A 66 -10.03 -9.58 12.49
N THR A 67 -11.06 -10.25 11.99
CA THR A 67 -11.04 -10.86 10.65
C THR A 67 -12.13 -10.23 9.80
N ALA A 68 -11.72 -9.73 8.63
CA ALA A 68 -12.63 -9.26 7.60
C ALA A 68 -12.56 -10.19 6.41
N THR A 69 -13.70 -10.65 5.95
CA THR A 69 -13.80 -11.60 4.85
C THR A 69 -14.65 -10.99 3.73
N ASN A 70 -14.11 -10.99 2.52
CA ASN A 70 -14.87 -10.64 1.33
C ASN A 70 -15.96 -11.69 1.10
N LEU A 71 -17.21 -11.24 1.02
CA LEU A 71 -18.36 -12.15 0.94
C LEU A 71 -18.48 -12.88 -0.42
N GLU A 72 -17.79 -12.38 -1.43
CA GLU A 72 -17.83 -12.95 -2.77
C GLU A 72 -16.67 -13.92 -3.03
N SER A 73 -15.45 -13.48 -2.70
CA SER A 73 -14.21 -14.24 -2.95
C SER A 73 -13.76 -15.12 -1.79
N ASN A 74 -14.28 -14.90 -0.58
CA ASN A 74 -13.84 -15.52 0.67
C ASN A 74 -12.38 -15.18 1.07
N VAL A 75 -11.78 -14.19 0.44
CA VAL A 75 -10.46 -13.70 0.84
C VAL A 75 -10.61 -12.93 2.15
N SER A 76 -9.69 -13.16 3.08
CA SER A 76 -9.73 -12.55 4.41
C SER A 76 -8.44 -11.81 4.72
N ILE A 77 -8.58 -10.74 5.52
CA ILE A 77 -7.48 -10.06 6.19
C ILE A 77 -7.74 -10.13 7.69
N THR A 78 -6.69 -10.45 8.45
CA THR A 78 -6.75 -10.48 9.90
C THR A 78 -5.81 -9.45 10.48
N GLY A 79 -6.30 -8.67 11.46
CA GLY A 79 -5.52 -7.72 12.24
C GLY A 79 -5.69 -7.98 13.73
N VAL A 80 -4.81 -7.38 14.53
CA VAL A 80 -4.86 -7.47 15.99
C VAL A 80 -4.99 -6.07 16.56
N THR A 81 -5.87 -5.90 17.54
CA THR A 81 -6.10 -4.58 18.16
C THR A 81 -4.91 -4.17 19.04
N ASP A 82 -4.63 -2.88 19.03
CA ASP A 82 -3.60 -2.24 19.83
C ASP A 82 -4.05 -1.98 21.28
N ASP A 83 -3.28 -1.20 22.02
CA ASP A 83 -3.57 -0.82 23.40
C ASP A 83 -4.82 0.04 23.58
N ARG A 84 -5.36 0.57 22.48
CA ARG A 84 -6.61 1.32 22.44
C ARG A 84 -7.80 0.49 21.98
N GLY A 85 -7.57 -0.80 21.70
CA GLY A 85 -8.60 -1.68 21.17
C GLY A 85 -8.90 -1.46 19.69
N VAL A 86 -7.94 -0.91 18.93
CA VAL A 86 -8.14 -0.49 17.53
C VAL A 86 -7.20 -1.25 16.61
N THR A 87 -7.69 -1.62 15.43
CA THR A 87 -6.86 -2.04 14.31
C THR A 87 -7.27 -1.32 13.03
N THR A 88 -6.29 -1.03 12.19
CA THR A 88 -6.46 -0.49 10.84
C THR A 88 -5.86 -1.41 9.77
N ALA A 89 -5.67 -2.69 10.12
CA ALA A 89 -5.07 -3.67 9.22
C ALA A 89 -5.98 -4.07 8.05
N ILE A 90 -7.30 -3.88 8.19
CA ILE A 90 -8.27 -4.18 7.14
C ILE A 90 -8.27 -3.03 6.14
N ASN A 91 -8.04 -3.32 4.87
CA ASN A 91 -7.90 -2.29 3.85
C ASN A 91 -8.67 -2.63 2.56
N GLU A 92 -8.61 -1.72 1.62
CA GLU A 92 -9.35 -1.77 0.36
C GLU A 92 -8.93 -2.90 -0.60
N THR A 93 -7.92 -3.70 -0.27
CA THR A 93 -7.61 -4.90 -1.07
C THR A 93 -8.75 -5.92 -1.04
N LEU A 94 -9.67 -5.81 -0.08
CA LEU A 94 -10.89 -6.61 -0.02
C LEU A 94 -12.04 -6.04 -0.87
N ALA A 95 -11.92 -4.82 -1.37
CA ALA A 95 -12.93 -4.19 -2.21
C ALA A 95 -12.98 -4.86 -3.60
N PRO A 96 -14.02 -4.63 -4.43
CA PRO A 96 -15.19 -3.76 -4.16
C PRO A 96 -16.37 -4.48 -3.50
N SER A 97 -16.33 -5.77 -3.34
CA SER A 97 -17.44 -6.54 -2.77
C SER A 97 -17.57 -6.32 -1.26
N PRO A 98 -18.78 -6.43 -0.72
CA PRO A 98 -18.97 -6.27 0.72
C PRO A 98 -18.13 -7.24 1.53
N ILE A 99 -17.75 -6.79 2.73
CA ILE A 99 -17.01 -7.61 3.69
C ILE A 99 -17.83 -7.85 4.95
N ARG A 100 -17.51 -8.94 5.61
CA ARG A 100 -18.02 -9.27 6.93
C ARG A 100 -16.88 -9.19 7.92
N VAL A 101 -17.06 -8.43 8.99
CA VAL A 101 -16.05 -8.16 9.99
C VAL A 101 -16.47 -8.80 11.32
N VAL A 102 -15.59 -9.56 11.93
CA VAL A 102 -15.82 -10.20 13.22
C VAL A 102 -14.53 -10.14 14.04
N ALA A 103 -14.66 -10.07 15.36
CA ALA A 103 -13.52 -10.10 16.26
C ALA A 103 -13.67 -11.23 17.28
N THR A 104 -12.53 -11.76 17.72
CA THR A 104 -12.42 -12.76 18.76
C THR A 104 -11.39 -12.34 19.81
N ALA A 105 -11.67 -12.61 21.06
CA ALA A 105 -10.72 -12.44 22.15
C ALA A 105 -10.91 -13.58 23.15
N GLY A 106 -9.94 -14.49 23.24
CA GLY A 106 -10.08 -15.72 24.00
C GLY A 106 -11.22 -16.58 23.44
N SER A 107 -12.20 -16.90 24.27
CA SER A 107 -13.39 -17.67 23.89
C SER A 107 -14.57 -16.80 23.47
N HIS A 108 -14.43 -15.48 23.52
CA HIS A 108 -15.50 -14.53 23.20
C HIS A 108 -15.43 -14.10 21.74
N VAL A 109 -16.60 -13.94 21.13
CA VAL A 109 -16.74 -13.56 19.72
C VAL A 109 -17.73 -12.39 19.63
N THR A 110 -17.54 -11.51 18.66
CA THR A 110 -18.49 -10.44 18.37
C THR A 110 -19.57 -10.91 17.41
N LEU A 111 -20.66 -10.18 17.35
CA LEU A 111 -21.57 -10.26 16.20
C LEU A 111 -20.81 -9.76 14.96
N ALA A 112 -21.16 -10.32 13.81
CA ALA A 112 -20.56 -9.93 12.54
C ALA A 112 -21.19 -8.61 12.05
N GLU A 113 -20.35 -7.70 11.59
CA GLU A 113 -20.77 -6.45 10.96
C GLU A 113 -20.48 -6.50 9.47
N ARG A 114 -21.38 -5.96 8.68
CA ARG A 114 -21.24 -5.84 7.24
C ARG A 114 -20.75 -4.45 6.88
N VAL A 115 -19.71 -4.36 6.05
CA VAL A 115 -19.16 -3.11 5.54
C VAL A 115 -19.18 -3.14 4.03
N GLU A 116 -19.65 -2.06 3.43
CA GLU A 116 -19.65 -1.85 1.99
C GLU A 116 -18.45 -0.99 1.59
N TRP A 117 -18.18 -0.91 0.29
CA TRP A 117 -17.13 -0.08 -0.25
C TRP A 117 -17.71 0.94 -1.24
N ALA A 118 -17.29 2.20 -1.12
CA ALA A 118 -17.56 3.23 -2.10
C ALA A 118 -16.27 3.50 -2.86
N CYS A 119 -16.23 3.14 -4.12
CA CYS A 119 -15.02 3.21 -4.94
C CYS A 119 -15.04 4.38 -5.91
N ASP A 120 -13.92 5.07 -6.04
CA ASP A 120 -13.65 6.08 -7.05
C ASP A 120 -12.53 5.61 -7.99
N GLU A 121 -11.89 6.51 -8.72
CA GLU A 121 -10.83 6.18 -9.67
C GLU A 121 -9.56 5.66 -9.01
N CYS A 122 -9.30 6.04 -7.75
CA CYS A 122 -8.08 5.70 -7.03
C CYS A 122 -8.30 4.70 -5.91
N HIS A 123 -9.40 4.86 -5.16
CA HIS A 123 -9.60 4.18 -3.89
C HIS A 123 -11.00 3.66 -3.70
N CYS A 124 -11.11 2.67 -2.85
CA CYS A 124 -12.37 2.20 -2.28
C CYS A 124 -12.39 2.55 -0.80
N THR A 125 -13.34 3.39 -0.39
CA THR A 125 -13.51 3.83 0.98
C THR A 125 -14.53 2.94 1.68
N PRO A 126 -14.25 2.42 2.89
CA PRO A 126 -15.23 1.63 3.61
C PRO A 126 -16.40 2.46 4.12
N VAL A 127 -17.60 1.90 4.08
CA VAL A 127 -18.84 2.55 4.54
C VAL A 127 -19.58 1.59 5.47
N PRO A 128 -19.59 1.86 6.78
CA PRO A 128 -18.95 2.98 7.47
C PRO A 128 -17.42 2.85 7.51
N ASP A 129 -16.74 3.97 7.74
CA ASP A 129 -15.27 4.00 7.82
C ASP A 129 -14.74 3.50 9.18
N THR A 130 -15.60 3.45 10.18
CA THR A 130 -15.29 2.94 11.52
C THR A 130 -16.38 1.98 11.96
N VAL A 131 -15.95 0.82 12.45
CA VAL A 131 -16.82 -0.22 13.00
C VAL A 131 -16.45 -0.48 14.45
N THR A 132 -17.44 -0.50 15.32
CA THR A 132 -17.26 -0.88 16.73
C THR A 132 -17.88 -2.26 16.96
N LEU A 133 -17.03 -3.22 17.33
CA LEU A 133 -17.43 -4.59 17.60
C LEU A 133 -17.44 -4.84 19.12
N LYS A 134 -18.52 -5.43 19.61
CA LYS A 134 -18.69 -5.71 21.03
C LYS A 134 -18.69 -7.22 21.25
N LEU A 135 -17.79 -7.68 22.12
CA LEU A 135 -17.70 -9.10 22.49
C LEU A 135 -18.98 -9.54 23.20
N GLN A 136 -19.43 -10.73 22.88
CA GLN A 136 -20.57 -11.36 23.53
C GLN A 136 -20.08 -12.20 24.70
N ASP A 137 -20.82 -12.19 25.77
CA ASP A 137 -20.56 -13.03 26.96
C ASP A 137 -20.99 -14.48 26.75
#